data_dfac1c7a77bbe638826b0d05f7778967
#
_entry.id   dfac1c7a77bbe638826b0d05f7778967
#
_cell.length_a   1.000
_cell.length_b   1.000
_cell.length_c   1.000
_cell.angle_alpha   90.00
_cell.angle_beta   90.00
_cell.angle_gamma   90.00
#
_symmetry.space_group_name_H-M   'P 1'
#
loop_
_entity.id
_entity.type
_entity.pdbx_description
1 polymer ?
#
loop_
_entity_poly.entity_id
_entity_poly.type
_entity_poly.pdbx_seq_one_letter_code
_entity_poly.pdbx_strand_id
1 'polypeptide(L)'
;DLFENTVLQRLYKEQYKEELAPPQDFEHFNRIARFFTRRFNEHSPTTYGTTLTLGNSGVAATEYLTRYFSHSHDLFDANGNLLLNTDIAIQSMKELIEAKDYSPKRYNSWWRESAREFAAGDTAMSIIFSNYASEMMDSDSVIINKIGYTYLPGQNSLLGGGCIGVSKNSQNKTEAFDFIKWICSEEITTAMTLLGSVSPCEKTYSNYEVLDTYPWLGLSHKCIAQSKINRIPPQKATCFDERRFLSILGMAVNTVYNDTATPQDALTYAIQSYNRTMK
;
A
#
# COMPACT_ATOMS: atom_id res chain seq x y z
N ASP A 1 -6.48 -11.29 -16.16
CA ASP A 1 -6.37 -11.50 -17.63
C ASP A 1 -4.96 -11.22 -18.18
N LEU A 2 -4.30 -10.09 -17.83
CA LEU A 2 -2.99 -9.75 -18.40
C LEU A 2 -1.91 -10.79 -18.10
N PHE A 3 -1.84 -11.24 -16.87
CA PHE A 3 -0.86 -12.25 -16.42
C PHE A 3 -1.15 -13.66 -16.95
N GLU A 4 -2.38 -13.93 -17.37
CA GLU A 4 -2.81 -15.20 -17.93
C GLU A 4 -2.78 -15.22 -19.46
N ASN A 5 -2.50 -14.09 -20.09
CA ASN A 5 -2.44 -13.98 -21.53
C ASN A 5 -1.16 -14.65 -22.07
N THR A 6 -1.34 -15.74 -22.79
CA THR A 6 -0.22 -16.58 -23.31
C THR A 6 0.72 -15.84 -24.24
N VAL A 7 0.24 -14.84 -24.98
CA VAL A 7 1.07 -14.01 -25.87
C VAL A 7 1.95 -13.10 -25.02
N LEU A 8 1.40 -12.44 -24.01
CA LEU A 8 2.16 -11.58 -23.10
C LEU A 8 3.16 -12.37 -22.27
N GLN A 9 2.77 -13.56 -21.79
CA GLN A 9 3.69 -14.47 -21.08
C GLN A 9 4.90 -14.84 -21.96
N ARG A 10 4.67 -15.18 -23.23
CA ARG A 10 5.75 -15.50 -24.16
C ARG A 10 6.64 -14.29 -24.41
N LEU A 11 6.09 -13.12 -24.69
CA LEU A 11 6.85 -11.89 -24.92
C LEU A 11 7.71 -11.51 -23.71
N TYR A 12 7.11 -11.59 -22.51
CA TYR A 12 7.83 -11.32 -21.27
C TYR A 12 9.00 -12.29 -21.06
N LYS A 13 8.75 -13.59 -21.26
CA LYS A 13 9.78 -14.65 -21.16
C LYS A 13 10.90 -14.48 -22.20
N GLU A 14 10.56 -14.09 -23.42
CA GLU A 14 11.56 -13.80 -24.47
C GLU A 14 12.44 -12.61 -24.09
N GLN A 15 11.86 -11.58 -23.47
CA GLN A 15 12.57 -10.35 -23.10
C GLN A 15 13.41 -10.50 -21.82
N TYR A 16 12.84 -11.09 -20.77
CA TYR A 16 13.44 -11.11 -19.42
C TYR A 16 14.00 -12.48 -19.00
N LYS A 17 13.75 -13.54 -19.78
CA LYS A 17 14.16 -14.93 -19.49
C LYS A 17 13.55 -15.50 -18.21
N GLU A 18 12.42 -14.97 -17.78
CA GLU A 18 11.65 -15.41 -16.62
C GLU A 18 10.15 -15.48 -16.95
N GLU A 19 9.35 -16.14 -16.12
CA GLU A 19 7.92 -16.25 -16.32
C GLU A 19 7.20 -14.96 -15.87
N LEU A 20 6.16 -14.55 -16.62
CA LEU A 20 5.25 -13.48 -16.20
C LEU A 20 4.36 -14.01 -15.07
N ALA A 21 4.69 -13.66 -13.85
CA ALA A 21 3.99 -14.08 -12.64
C ALA A 21 3.84 -12.90 -11.66
N PRO A 22 2.96 -12.98 -10.65
CA PRO A 22 2.86 -11.95 -9.61
C PRO A 22 4.23 -11.64 -8.98
N PRO A 23 4.58 -10.35 -8.80
CA PRO A 23 5.92 -9.94 -8.38
C PRO A 23 6.27 -10.42 -6.97
N GLN A 24 7.49 -10.93 -6.78
CA GLN A 24 8.00 -11.44 -5.50
C GLN A 24 8.71 -10.35 -4.67
N ASP A 25 9.32 -9.38 -5.35
CA ASP A 25 10.00 -8.22 -4.78
C ASP A 25 9.73 -6.96 -5.62
N PHE A 26 10.21 -5.80 -5.19
CA PHE A 26 9.95 -4.55 -5.91
C PHE A 26 10.82 -4.35 -7.15
N GLU A 27 11.93 -5.03 -7.28
CA GLU A 27 12.69 -5.07 -8.53
C GLU A 27 11.90 -5.81 -9.62
N HIS A 28 11.34 -6.98 -9.27
CA HIS A 28 10.44 -7.73 -10.16
C HIS A 28 9.16 -6.95 -10.46
N PHE A 29 8.58 -6.26 -9.47
CA PHE A 29 7.41 -5.37 -9.66
C PHE A 29 7.72 -4.29 -10.70
N ASN A 30 8.84 -3.60 -10.57
CA ASN A 30 9.24 -2.54 -11.49
C ASN A 30 9.53 -3.09 -12.91
N ARG A 31 10.12 -4.28 -13.01
CA ARG A 31 10.36 -4.98 -14.28
C ARG A 31 9.05 -5.29 -15.01
N ILE A 32 8.05 -5.81 -14.29
CA ILE A 32 6.71 -6.06 -14.83
C ILE A 32 6.01 -4.74 -15.18
N ALA A 33 6.10 -3.73 -14.31
CA ALA A 33 5.53 -2.42 -14.59
C ALA A 33 6.13 -1.79 -15.85
N ARG A 34 7.44 -1.93 -16.06
CA ARG A 34 8.12 -1.51 -17.30
C ARG A 34 7.56 -2.25 -18.52
N PHE A 35 7.42 -3.56 -18.44
CA PHE A 35 6.87 -4.38 -19.53
C PHE A 35 5.46 -3.96 -19.92
N PHE A 36 4.63 -3.62 -18.92
CA PHE A 36 3.27 -3.15 -19.15
C PHE A 36 3.15 -1.63 -19.38
N THR A 37 4.25 -0.91 -19.54
CA THR A 37 4.24 0.50 -19.91
C THR A 37 4.47 0.67 -21.39
N ARG A 38 3.49 1.16 -22.13
CA ARG A 38 3.53 1.25 -23.61
C ARG A 38 4.72 2.03 -24.14
N ARG A 39 5.20 3.03 -23.40
CA ARG A 39 6.42 3.79 -23.74
C ARG A 39 7.66 2.90 -23.87
N PHE A 40 7.73 1.79 -23.15
CA PHE A 40 8.88 0.88 -23.13
C PHE A 40 8.62 -0.44 -23.87
N ASN A 41 7.35 -0.74 -24.14
CA ASN A 41 6.91 -1.93 -24.86
C ASN A 41 5.67 -1.59 -25.69
N GLU A 42 5.83 -1.41 -27.00
CA GLU A 42 4.75 -1.07 -27.92
C GLU A 42 3.62 -2.12 -27.97
N HIS A 43 3.92 -3.37 -27.59
CA HIS A 43 2.95 -4.45 -27.49
C HIS A 43 2.17 -4.45 -26.18
N SER A 44 2.46 -3.53 -25.26
CA SER A 44 1.71 -3.44 -24.00
C SER A 44 0.24 -3.06 -24.26
N PRO A 45 -0.71 -3.82 -23.71
CA PRO A 45 -2.12 -3.48 -23.78
C PRO A 45 -2.50 -2.28 -22.90
N THR A 46 -1.67 -1.95 -21.90
CA THR A 46 -1.89 -0.82 -20.99
C THR A 46 -0.96 0.36 -21.32
N THR A 47 -1.40 1.56 -20.99
CA THR A 47 -0.60 2.77 -21.14
C THR A 47 0.52 2.82 -20.10
N TYR A 48 0.21 2.37 -18.87
CA TYR A 48 1.09 2.40 -17.71
C TYR A 48 1.16 1.04 -17.04
N GLY A 49 2.28 0.75 -16.40
CA GLY A 49 2.49 -0.50 -15.67
C GLY A 49 1.92 -0.49 -14.26
N THR A 50 1.85 0.68 -13.62
CA THR A 50 1.36 0.80 -12.24
C THR A 50 0.77 2.18 -11.97
N THR A 51 0.01 2.28 -10.87
CA THR A 51 -0.39 3.56 -10.24
C THR A 51 0.65 4.00 -9.21
N LEU A 52 0.68 5.28 -8.86
CA LEU A 52 1.40 5.83 -7.71
C LEU A 52 0.49 6.73 -6.88
N THR A 53 0.60 6.63 -5.56
CA THR A 53 -0.19 7.43 -4.60
C THR A 53 0.75 8.25 -3.73
N LEU A 54 0.96 9.54 -4.08
CA LEU A 54 1.95 10.41 -3.46
C LEU A 54 1.38 11.78 -3.01
N GLY A 55 0.06 11.90 -2.87
CA GLY A 55 -0.64 13.18 -2.76
C GLY A 55 -0.31 14.05 -1.55
N ASN A 56 -0.06 13.46 -0.41
CA ASN A 56 0.44 14.17 0.76
C ASN A 56 1.62 13.42 1.40
N SER A 57 2.32 14.09 2.31
CA SER A 57 3.53 13.51 2.92
C SER A 57 3.27 12.16 3.59
N GLY A 58 2.15 11.98 4.30
CA GLY A 58 1.83 10.72 4.94
C GLY A 58 1.59 9.59 3.95
N VAL A 59 0.95 9.89 2.83
CA VAL A 59 0.68 8.93 1.73
C VAL A 59 2.00 8.57 1.04
N ALA A 60 2.83 9.55 0.71
CA ALA A 60 4.14 9.32 0.11
C ALA A 60 5.06 8.48 1.02
N ALA A 61 5.02 8.74 2.34
CA ALA A 61 5.72 7.91 3.32
C ALA A 61 5.23 6.45 3.30
N THR A 62 3.93 6.23 3.14
CA THR A 62 3.35 4.88 3.08
C THR A 62 3.84 4.12 1.83
N GLU A 63 3.90 4.76 0.68
CA GLU A 63 4.47 4.17 -0.54
C GLU A 63 5.93 3.76 -0.36
N TYR A 64 6.73 4.59 0.30
CA TYR A 64 8.11 4.27 0.64
C TYR A 64 8.20 3.11 1.65
N LEU A 65 7.44 3.17 2.75
CA LEU A 65 7.46 2.14 3.79
C LEU A 65 7.02 0.77 3.27
N THR A 66 6.11 0.73 2.31
CA THR A 66 5.71 -0.50 1.64
C THR A 66 6.92 -1.19 0.99
N ARG A 67 7.79 -0.43 0.34
CA ARG A 67 9.04 -0.95 -0.26
C ARG A 67 10.07 -1.27 0.79
N TYR A 68 10.25 -0.41 1.76
CA TYR A 68 11.23 -0.61 2.83
C TYR A 68 10.97 -1.92 3.61
N PHE A 69 9.71 -2.15 4.01
CA PHE A 69 9.35 -3.37 4.73
C PHE A 69 9.37 -4.63 3.87
N SER A 70 9.32 -4.52 2.55
CA SER A 70 9.46 -5.68 1.65
C SER A 70 10.80 -6.39 1.84
N HIS A 71 11.83 -5.66 2.23
CA HIS A 71 13.16 -6.18 2.53
C HIS A 71 13.26 -6.80 3.94
N SER A 72 12.16 -6.96 4.67
CA SER A 72 12.09 -7.54 6.03
C SER A 72 12.99 -6.84 7.06
N HIS A 73 13.20 -5.52 6.90
CA HIS A 73 14.07 -4.71 7.75
C HIS A 73 13.27 -3.88 8.76
N ASP A 74 13.77 -3.79 9.99
CA ASP A 74 13.17 -2.94 11.01
C ASP A 74 13.43 -1.45 10.74
N LEU A 75 12.44 -0.62 11.06
CA LEU A 75 12.55 0.84 10.89
C LEU A 75 13.32 1.51 12.01
N PHE A 76 13.29 0.92 13.21
CA PHE A 76 13.98 1.41 14.39
C PHE A 76 14.82 0.31 15.03
N ASP A 77 15.98 0.67 15.56
CA ASP A 77 16.76 -0.24 16.41
C ASP A 77 16.15 -0.35 17.83
N ALA A 78 16.74 -1.21 18.67
CA ALA A 78 16.31 -1.40 20.05
C ALA A 78 16.39 -0.13 20.92
N ASN A 79 17.18 0.87 20.51
CA ASN A 79 17.34 2.15 21.20
C ASN A 79 16.41 3.24 20.64
N GLY A 80 15.58 2.91 19.64
CA GLY A 80 14.68 3.86 18.96
C GLY A 80 15.39 4.78 17.97
N ASN A 81 16.58 4.41 17.49
CA ASN A 81 17.23 5.12 16.40
C ASN A 81 16.61 4.70 15.05
N LEU A 82 16.39 5.66 14.19
CA LEU A 82 15.79 5.45 12.88
C LEU A 82 16.83 4.88 11.90
N LEU A 83 16.52 3.75 11.26
CA LEU A 83 17.42 2.97 10.41
C LEU A 83 17.29 3.33 8.92
N LEU A 84 17.27 4.62 8.58
CA LEU A 84 17.16 5.11 7.20
C LEU A 84 18.51 5.43 6.52
N ASN A 85 19.65 5.16 7.20
CA ASN A 85 20.99 5.34 6.66
C ASN A 85 21.62 4.05 6.13
N THR A 86 20.79 3.09 5.70
CA THR A 86 21.20 1.78 5.21
C THR A 86 21.07 1.70 3.69
N ASP A 87 21.80 0.77 3.07
CA ASP A 87 21.66 0.48 1.64
C ASP A 87 20.23 0.06 1.28
N ILE A 88 19.56 -0.67 2.17
CA ILE A 88 18.15 -1.06 2.02
C ILE A 88 17.24 0.16 1.97
N ALA A 89 17.45 1.15 2.83
CA ALA A 89 16.65 2.36 2.82
C ALA A 89 16.81 3.15 1.52
N ILE A 90 18.04 3.25 1.01
CA ILE A 90 18.35 3.88 -0.26
C ILE A 90 17.76 3.08 -1.43
N GLN A 91 17.88 1.76 -1.40
CA GLN A 91 17.33 0.88 -2.44
C GLN A 91 15.80 1.01 -2.51
N SER A 92 15.12 0.99 -1.38
CA SER A 92 13.65 1.16 -1.31
C SER A 92 13.20 2.51 -1.88
N MET A 93 13.99 3.58 -1.69
CA MET A 93 13.72 4.87 -2.30
C MET A 93 13.92 4.82 -3.82
N LYS A 94 14.97 4.16 -4.30
CA LYS A 94 15.20 4.00 -5.74
C LYS A 94 14.09 3.19 -6.41
N GLU A 95 13.64 2.11 -5.78
CA GLU A 95 12.52 1.29 -6.28
C GLU A 95 11.23 2.11 -6.41
N LEU A 96 10.95 2.99 -5.44
CA LEU A 96 9.81 3.89 -5.51
C LEU A 96 9.95 4.91 -6.65
N ILE A 97 11.11 5.55 -6.76
CA ILE A 97 11.34 6.60 -7.76
C ILE A 97 11.35 6.02 -9.18
N GLU A 98 11.87 4.82 -9.36
CA GLU A 98 11.83 4.13 -10.65
C GLU A 98 10.38 3.92 -11.14
N ALA A 99 9.45 3.61 -10.25
CA ALA A 99 8.03 3.44 -10.59
C ALA A 99 7.39 4.71 -11.19
N LYS A 100 8.00 5.89 -11.02
CA LYS A 100 7.61 7.16 -11.68
C LYS A 100 7.59 7.03 -13.21
N ASP A 101 8.50 6.26 -13.78
CA ASP A 101 8.58 6.06 -15.22
C ASP A 101 7.50 5.12 -15.77
N TYR A 102 6.87 4.35 -14.91
CA TYR A 102 5.88 3.31 -15.25
C TYR A 102 4.45 3.70 -14.84
N SER A 103 4.28 4.89 -14.29
CA SER A 103 3.01 5.44 -13.82
C SER A 103 2.62 6.70 -14.60
N PRO A 104 1.37 7.15 -14.54
CA PRO A 104 0.97 8.46 -15.05
C PRO A 104 1.85 9.57 -14.49
N LYS A 105 2.14 10.59 -15.28
CA LYS A 105 2.94 11.75 -14.83
C LYS A 105 2.32 12.51 -13.65
N ARG A 106 1.01 12.41 -13.51
CA ARG A 106 0.25 12.94 -12.38
C ARG A 106 0.01 11.79 -11.42
N TYR A 107 0.59 11.83 -10.24
CA TYR A 107 0.32 10.88 -9.18
C TYR A 107 -1.08 11.11 -8.54
N ASN A 108 -1.64 10.06 -7.97
CA ASN A 108 -2.90 10.11 -7.24
C ASN A 108 -2.70 10.70 -5.84
N SER A 109 -3.68 11.48 -5.38
CA SER A 109 -3.65 12.11 -4.04
C SER A 109 -3.98 11.13 -2.93
N TRP A 110 -4.76 10.10 -3.25
CA TRP A 110 -5.25 9.12 -2.30
C TRP A 110 -5.47 7.75 -2.96
N TRP A 111 -5.47 6.69 -2.19
CA TRP A 111 -5.63 5.30 -2.68
C TRP A 111 -6.94 5.04 -3.43
N ARG A 112 -8.02 5.78 -3.11
CA ARG A 112 -9.28 5.70 -3.88
C ARG A 112 -9.08 6.12 -5.33
N GLU A 113 -8.31 7.17 -5.55
CA GLU A 113 -8.00 7.65 -6.91
C GLU A 113 -7.18 6.61 -7.66
N SER A 114 -6.19 5.98 -7.00
CA SER A 114 -5.41 4.88 -7.58
C SER A 114 -6.27 3.66 -7.89
N ALA A 115 -7.23 3.32 -7.05
CA ALA A 115 -8.17 2.23 -7.32
C ALA A 115 -9.05 2.53 -8.54
N ARG A 116 -9.56 3.75 -8.65
CA ARG A 116 -10.37 4.19 -9.82
C ARG A 116 -9.55 4.27 -11.11
N GLU A 117 -8.31 4.74 -11.03
CA GLU A 117 -7.40 4.76 -12.17
C GLU A 117 -7.11 3.34 -12.66
N PHE A 118 -6.88 2.39 -11.75
CA PHE A 118 -6.75 0.98 -12.10
C PHE A 118 -8.05 0.41 -12.68
N ALA A 119 -9.20 0.75 -12.10
CA ALA A 119 -10.53 0.35 -12.58
C ALA A 119 -10.83 0.85 -14.02
N ALA A 120 -10.23 1.95 -14.44
CA ALA A 120 -10.32 2.45 -15.81
C ALA A 120 -9.56 1.61 -16.85
N GLY A 121 -8.69 0.67 -16.42
CA GLY A 121 -8.03 -0.31 -17.29
C GLY A 121 -6.76 0.17 -17.99
N ASP A 122 -6.32 1.39 -17.76
CA ASP A 122 -5.10 1.96 -18.38
C ASP A 122 -3.80 1.55 -17.68
N THR A 123 -3.88 0.93 -16.50
CA THR A 123 -2.73 0.46 -15.72
C THR A 123 -2.81 -1.05 -15.48
N ALA A 124 -1.66 -1.73 -15.50
CA ALA A 124 -1.59 -3.18 -15.36
C ALA A 124 -1.64 -3.66 -13.89
N MET A 125 -1.10 -2.87 -12.97
CA MET A 125 -1.00 -3.19 -11.54
C MET A 125 -1.35 -1.96 -10.69
N SER A 126 -1.78 -2.21 -9.45
CA SER A 126 -1.96 -1.16 -8.44
C SER A 126 -1.67 -1.70 -7.05
N ILE A 127 -1.06 -0.89 -6.19
CA ILE A 127 -0.89 -1.15 -4.77
C ILE A 127 -1.81 -0.21 -4.00
N ILE A 128 -2.77 -0.79 -3.29
CA ILE A 128 -3.77 -0.04 -2.53
C ILE A 128 -4.08 -0.74 -1.21
N PHE A 129 -4.67 -0.02 -0.25
CA PHE A 129 -5.28 -0.67 0.90
C PHE A 129 -6.56 -1.42 0.49
N SER A 130 -6.77 -2.60 1.07
CA SER A 130 -7.85 -3.52 0.69
C SER A 130 -9.26 -2.94 0.81
N ASN A 131 -9.47 -1.93 1.67
CA ASN A 131 -10.75 -1.24 1.78
C ASN A 131 -11.14 -0.39 0.55
N TYR A 132 -10.19 -0.12 -0.35
CA TYR A 132 -10.47 0.56 -1.62
C TYR A 132 -10.65 -0.41 -2.79
N ALA A 133 -10.52 -1.71 -2.57
CA ALA A 133 -10.69 -2.70 -3.63
C ALA A 133 -12.14 -2.75 -4.16
N SER A 134 -13.13 -2.39 -3.34
CA SER A 134 -14.53 -2.28 -3.77
C SER A 134 -14.74 -1.26 -4.90
N GLU A 135 -13.93 -0.19 -4.98
CA GLU A 135 -14.00 0.80 -6.07
C GLU A 135 -13.75 0.16 -7.45
N MET A 136 -13.06 -0.98 -7.51
CA MET A 136 -12.81 -1.73 -8.74
C MET A 136 -14.00 -2.58 -9.19
N MET A 137 -15.00 -2.73 -8.33
CA MET A 137 -16.24 -3.48 -8.59
C MET A 137 -17.42 -2.55 -8.93
N ASP A 138 -17.19 -1.23 -8.95
CA ASP A 138 -18.21 -0.25 -9.35
C ASP A 138 -18.61 -0.43 -10.82
N SER A 139 -19.82 0.00 -11.15
CA SER A 139 -20.41 -0.12 -12.50
C SER A 139 -19.58 0.50 -13.62
N ASP A 140 -18.75 1.49 -13.29
CA ASP A 140 -17.88 2.20 -14.24
C ASP A 140 -16.53 1.48 -14.46
N SER A 141 -16.26 0.41 -13.72
CA SER A 141 -15.03 -0.37 -13.86
C SER A 141 -15.06 -1.21 -15.13
N VAL A 142 -14.02 -1.07 -15.96
CA VAL A 142 -13.86 -1.88 -17.19
C VAL A 142 -13.11 -3.19 -16.96
N ILE A 143 -12.65 -3.42 -15.72
CA ILE A 143 -11.84 -4.58 -15.33
C ILE A 143 -12.57 -5.57 -14.41
N ILE A 144 -13.86 -5.42 -14.21
CA ILE A 144 -14.67 -6.38 -13.44
C ILE A 144 -14.45 -7.79 -14.01
N ASN A 145 -14.26 -8.78 -13.15
CA ASN A 145 -13.94 -10.18 -13.47
C ASN A 145 -12.61 -10.40 -14.22
N LYS A 146 -11.73 -9.37 -14.32
CA LYS A 146 -10.40 -9.47 -14.94
C LYS A 146 -9.26 -9.26 -13.94
N ILE A 147 -9.61 -9.03 -12.68
CA ILE A 147 -8.68 -8.65 -11.61
C ILE A 147 -8.15 -9.91 -10.93
N GLY A 148 -6.83 -9.97 -10.73
CA GLY A 148 -6.19 -10.89 -9.80
C GLY A 148 -5.69 -10.14 -8.57
N TYR A 149 -5.59 -10.84 -7.45
CA TYR A 149 -5.12 -10.32 -6.17
C TYR A 149 -3.93 -11.14 -5.69
N THR A 150 -2.91 -10.48 -5.19
CA THR A 150 -1.71 -11.15 -4.68
C THR A 150 -1.16 -10.43 -3.45
N TYR A 151 -0.23 -11.08 -2.77
CA TYR A 151 0.54 -10.46 -1.70
C TYR A 151 1.36 -9.28 -2.24
N LEU A 152 1.65 -8.32 -1.37
CA LEU A 152 2.67 -7.32 -1.67
C LEU A 152 4.03 -8.00 -1.92
N PRO A 153 4.85 -7.45 -2.81
CA PRO A 153 6.24 -7.88 -2.95
C PRO A 153 6.94 -7.93 -1.59
N GLY A 154 7.66 -9.02 -1.30
CA GLY A 154 8.28 -9.27 0.01
C GLY A 154 7.33 -9.70 1.14
N GLN A 155 6.02 -9.75 0.90
CA GLN A 155 4.98 -10.25 1.81
C GLN A 155 4.88 -9.57 3.19
N ASN A 156 5.44 -8.37 3.34
CA ASN A 156 5.35 -7.57 4.57
C ASN A 156 4.42 -6.37 4.36
N SER A 157 3.13 -6.62 4.44
CA SER A 157 2.11 -5.59 4.25
C SER A 157 2.14 -4.53 5.36
N LEU A 158 1.71 -3.30 5.04
CA LEU A 158 1.44 -2.29 6.05
C LEU A 158 0.06 -2.51 6.65
N LEU A 159 -0.01 -2.58 7.97
CA LEU A 159 -1.28 -2.58 8.69
C LEU A 159 -1.81 -1.15 8.70
N GLY A 160 -2.87 -0.92 7.94
CA GLY A 160 -3.67 0.29 8.00
C GLY A 160 -4.95 0.05 8.79
N GLY A 161 -5.61 1.11 9.20
CA GLY A 161 -6.90 1.01 9.86
C GLY A 161 -7.20 2.24 10.70
N GLY A 162 -8.43 2.32 11.18
CA GLY A 162 -8.90 3.34 12.11
C GLY A 162 -9.36 2.71 13.42
N CYS A 163 -9.29 3.49 14.49
CA CYS A 163 -9.87 3.12 15.78
C CYS A 163 -11.03 4.06 16.08
N ILE A 164 -12.09 3.51 16.68
CA ILE A 164 -13.18 4.29 17.26
C ILE A 164 -13.03 4.28 18.78
N GLY A 165 -13.25 5.42 19.42
CA GLY A 165 -13.16 5.55 20.88
C GLY A 165 -14.14 6.54 21.45
N VAL A 166 -14.40 6.43 22.73
CA VAL A 166 -15.27 7.37 23.49
C VAL A 166 -14.40 8.47 24.10
N SER A 167 -14.73 9.74 23.80
CA SER A 167 -14.06 10.87 24.44
C SER A 167 -14.26 10.82 25.97
N LYS A 168 -13.16 11.05 26.72
CA LYS A 168 -13.26 11.16 28.19
C LYS A 168 -14.19 12.27 28.66
N ASN A 169 -14.42 13.29 27.82
CA ASN A 169 -15.28 14.43 28.10
C ASN A 169 -16.73 14.25 27.64
N SER A 170 -17.07 13.10 27.02
CA SER A 170 -18.43 12.79 26.60
C SER A 170 -19.39 12.76 27.84
N GLN A 171 -20.56 13.32 27.69
CA GLN A 171 -21.64 13.21 28.68
C GLN A 171 -22.47 11.93 28.47
N ASN A 172 -22.36 11.28 27.31
CA ASN A 172 -23.14 10.10 26.92
C ASN A 172 -22.18 8.90 26.70
N LYS A 173 -21.35 8.57 27.71
CA LYS A 173 -20.32 7.55 27.56
C LYS A 173 -20.89 6.15 27.41
N THR A 174 -21.97 5.85 28.13
CA THR A 174 -22.62 4.53 28.07
C THR A 174 -23.18 4.27 26.70
N GLU A 175 -23.96 5.21 26.17
CA GLU A 175 -24.59 5.13 24.85
C GLU A 175 -23.53 5.07 23.74
N ALA A 176 -22.48 5.87 23.88
CA ALA A 176 -21.37 5.85 22.93
C ALA A 176 -20.63 4.49 22.95
N PHE A 177 -20.47 3.88 24.12
CA PHE A 177 -19.84 2.57 24.23
C PHE A 177 -20.76 1.46 23.71
N ASP A 178 -22.04 1.54 23.94
CA ASP A 178 -23.03 0.60 23.39
C ASP A 178 -23.09 0.69 21.84
N PHE A 179 -23.00 1.91 21.29
CA PHE A 179 -22.84 2.08 19.84
C PHE A 179 -21.56 1.40 19.31
N ILE A 180 -20.43 1.54 20.01
CA ILE A 180 -19.18 0.85 19.59
C ILE A 180 -19.36 -0.65 19.61
N LYS A 181 -19.97 -1.22 20.66
CA LYS A 181 -20.25 -2.68 20.70
C LYS A 181 -21.13 -3.11 19.55
N TRP A 182 -22.18 -2.33 19.25
CA TRP A 182 -23.10 -2.64 18.17
C TRP A 182 -22.40 -2.61 16.81
N ILE A 183 -21.68 -1.53 16.48
CA ILE A 183 -21.01 -1.38 15.17
C ILE A 183 -19.87 -2.38 14.98
N CYS A 184 -19.26 -2.86 16.05
CA CYS A 184 -18.21 -3.88 16.03
C CYS A 184 -18.75 -5.31 16.20
N SER A 185 -20.07 -5.51 16.28
CA SER A 185 -20.64 -6.85 16.36
C SER A 185 -20.44 -7.62 15.05
N GLU A 186 -20.40 -8.94 15.12
CA GLU A 186 -20.22 -9.82 13.96
C GLU A 186 -21.28 -9.57 12.89
N GLU A 187 -22.55 -9.45 13.29
CA GLU A 187 -23.66 -9.21 12.37
C GLU A 187 -23.47 -7.89 11.60
N ILE A 188 -23.22 -6.80 12.31
CA ILE A 188 -23.10 -5.47 11.69
C ILE A 188 -21.84 -5.34 10.84
N THR A 189 -20.70 -5.85 11.33
CA THR A 189 -19.46 -5.82 10.55
C THR A 189 -19.56 -6.68 9.31
N THR A 190 -20.24 -7.82 9.35
CA THR A 190 -20.50 -8.65 8.18
C THR A 190 -21.37 -7.91 7.17
N ALA A 191 -22.48 -7.30 7.63
CA ALA A 191 -23.34 -6.51 6.75
C ALA A 191 -22.60 -5.31 6.12
N MET A 192 -21.80 -4.59 6.90
CA MET A 192 -20.97 -3.49 6.38
C MET A 192 -19.92 -3.98 5.38
N THR A 193 -19.39 -5.18 5.57
CA THR A 193 -18.41 -5.75 4.64
C THR A 193 -19.06 -6.11 3.31
N LEU A 194 -20.28 -6.62 3.30
CA LEU A 194 -21.07 -6.83 2.08
C LEU A 194 -21.42 -5.52 1.35
N LEU A 195 -21.31 -4.37 2.05
CA LEU A 195 -21.42 -3.04 1.45
C LEU A 195 -20.04 -2.43 1.05
N GLY A 196 -18.99 -3.22 1.05
CA GLY A 196 -17.66 -2.83 0.56
C GLY A 196 -16.67 -2.36 1.62
N SER A 197 -16.98 -2.47 2.93
CA SER A 197 -16.01 -2.15 3.99
C SER A 197 -15.11 -3.34 4.33
N VAL A 198 -14.11 -3.10 5.19
CA VAL A 198 -13.24 -4.15 5.76
C VAL A 198 -13.59 -4.33 7.24
N SER A 199 -13.86 -5.56 7.65
CA SER A 199 -14.30 -5.89 8.99
C SER A 199 -13.16 -5.90 10.01
N PRO A 200 -13.36 -5.39 11.24
CA PRO A 200 -12.49 -5.67 12.38
C PRO A 200 -12.77 -7.03 13.04
N CYS A 201 -13.82 -7.74 12.63
CA CYS A 201 -14.23 -9.02 13.18
C CYS A 201 -13.63 -10.17 12.36
N GLU A 202 -12.81 -11.03 12.99
CA GLU A 202 -12.15 -12.16 12.33
C GLU A 202 -13.14 -13.14 11.70
N LYS A 203 -14.27 -13.38 12.33
CA LYS A 203 -15.30 -14.32 11.84
C LYS A 203 -15.91 -13.91 10.49
N THR A 204 -15.93 -12.60 10.20
CA THR A 204 -16.40 -12.10 8.89
C THR A 204 -15.59 -12.70 7.74
N TYR A 205 -14.27 -12.91 7.96
CA TYR A 205 -13.38 -13.48 6.94
C TYR A 205 -13.52 -15.01 6.76
N SER A 206 -14.38 -15.65 7.54
CA SER A 206 -14.80 -17.05 7.36
C SER A 206 -16.22 -17.16 6.81
N ASN A 207 -16.91 -16.05 6.61
CA ASN A 207 -18.27 -16.04 6.05
C ASN A 207 -18.22 -16.27 4.55
N TYR A 208 -18.91 -17.30 4.07
CA TYR A 208 -18.92 -17.70 2.67
C TYR A 208 -19.46 -16.60 1.74
N GLU A 209 -20.56 -15.94 2.11
CA GLU A 209 -21.18 -14.89 1.29
C GLU A 209 -20.24 -13.69 1.10
N VAL A 210 -19.49 -13.35 2.15
CA VAL A 210 -18.48 -12.27 2.12
C VAL A 210 -17.34 -12.64 1.19
N LEU A 211 -16.81 -13.86 1.28
CA LEU A 211 -15.68 -14.31 0.46
C LEU A 211 -16.05 -14.54 -0.99
N ASP A 212 -17.28 -14.95 -1.27
CA ASP A 212 -17.80 -15.09 -2.62
C ASP A 212 -17.99 -13.72 -3.29
N THR A 213 -18.52 -12.76 -2.55
CA THR A 213 -18.71 -11.39 -3.04
C THR A 213 -17.38 -10.66 -3.23
N TYR A 214 -16.44 -10.85 -2.31
CA TYR A 214 -15.17 -10.13 -2.27
C TYR A 214 -13.97 -11.07 -2.12
N PRO A 215 -13.51 -11.72 -3.20
CA PRO A 215 -12.46 -12.75 -3.16
C PRO A 215 -11.13 -12.28 -2.55
N TRP A 216 -10.80 -10.97 -2.64
CA TRP A 216 -9.57 -10.42 -2.06
C TRP A 216 -9.56 -10.40 -0.53
N LEU A 217 -10.71 -10.51 0.15
CA LEU A 217 -10.77 -10.43 1.61
C LEU A 217 -10.08 -11.62 2.28
N GLY A 218 -10.14 -12.81 1.69
CA GLY A 218 -9.38 -13.96 2.18
C GLY A 218 -7.87 -13.73 2.15
N LEU A 219 -7.37 -13.07 1.10
CA LEU A 219 -5.97 -12.66 1.00
C LEU A 219 -5.65 -11.53 1.99
N SER A 220 -6.53 -10.53 2.08
CA SER A 220 -6.38 -9.40 3.01
C SER A 220 -6.25 -9.88 4.46
N HIS A 221 -7.05 -10.85 4.89
CA HIS A 221 -6.96 -11.45 6.23
C HIS A 221 -5.58 -12.10 6.46
N LYS A 222 -5.06 -12.84 5.49
CA LYS A 222 -3.70 -13.41 5.57
C LYS A 222 -2.63 -12.32 5.62
N CYS A 223 -2.78 -11.25 4.86
CA CYS A 223 -1.87 -10.11 4.88
C CYS A 223 -1.84 -9.41 6.24
N ILE A 224 -2.95 -9.32 6.97
CA ILE A 224 -2.99 -8.74 8.33
C ILE A 224 -2.02 -9.48 9.26
N ALA A 225 -2.00 -10.82 9.21
CA ALA A 225 -1.08 -11.63 10.03
C ALA A 225 0.41 -11.43 9.69
N GLN A 226 0.71 -10.97 8.47
CA GLN A 226 2.07 -10.73 7.98
C GLN A 226 2.45 -9.24 8.03
N SER A 227 1.54 -8.37 8.47
CA SER A 227 1.76 -6.93 8.43
C SER A 227 2.84 -6.48 9.40
N LYS A 228 3.75 -5.61 8.94
CA LYS A 228 4.70 -4.93 9.80
C LYS A 228 4.00 -3.82 10.58
N ILE A 229 4.11 -3.90 11.90
CA ILE A 229 3.57 -2.90 12.83
C ILE A 229 4.67 -2.09 13.54
N ASN A 230 5.95 -2.41 13.29
CA ASN A 230 7.12 -1.80 13.96
C ASN A 230 7.53 -0.44 13.36
N ARG A 231 6.58 0.42 13.07
CA ARG A 231 6.86 1.82 12.68
C ARG A 231 6.80 2.79 13.87
N ILE A 232 6.71 2.23 15.08
CA ILE A 232 6.75 2.98 16.34
C ILE A 232 8.01 2.57 17.09
N PRO A 233 8.82 3.52 17.59
CA PRO A 233 10.00 3.20 18.39
C PRO A 233 9.63 2.41 19.65
N PRO A 234 10.35 1.34 20.01
CA PRO A 234 9.98 0.46 21.13
C PRO A 234 9.73 1.18 22.46
N GLN A 235 10.47 2.25 22.74
CA GLN A 235 10.38 3.01 24.00
C GLN A 235 9.30 4.09 24.01
N LYS A 236 8.63 4.36 22.88
CA LYS A 236 7.71 5.49 22.73
C LYS A 236 6.32 5.12 22.23
N ALA A 237 5.92 3.85 22.36
CA ALA A 237 4.67 3.33 21.81
C ALA A 237 3.41 4.12 22.25
N THR A 238 3.43 4.75 23.44
CA THR A 238 2.25 5.47 23.98
C THR A 238 2.24 6.97 23.66
N CYS A 239 3.32 7.55 23.14
CA CYS A 239 3.45 8.99 22.91
C CYS A 239 4.11 9.35 21.57
N PHE A 240 4.24 8.39 20.67
CA PHE A 240 4.83 8.63 19.36
C PHE A 240 3.86 9.36 18.43
N ASP A 241 4.26 10.53 17.94
CA ASP A 241 3.50 11.28 16.94
C ASP A 241 3.75 10.72 15.53
N GLU A 242 3.02 9.66 15.20
CA GLU A 242 3.13 8.98 13.91
C GLU A 242 2.86 9.92 12.73
N ARG A 243 1.91 10.86 12.86
CA ARG A 243 1.59 11.78 11.76
C ARG A 243 2.78 12.69 11.43
N ARG A 244 3.45 13.19 12.46
CA ARG A 244 4.65 14.00 12.30
C ARG A 244 5.79 13.20 11.69
N PHE A 245 5.99 11.95 12.13
CA PHE A 245 6.98 11.05 11.56
C PHE A 245 6.71 10.79 10.07
N LEU A 246 5.49 10.40 9.70
CA LEU A 246 5.11 10.17 8.31
C LEU A 246 5.24 11.45 7.47
N SER A 247 4.98 12.62 8.06
CA SER A 247 5.21 13.89 7.37
C SER A 247 6.69 14.13 7.05
N ILE A 248 7.58 13.87 8.01
CA ILE A 248 9.04 14.00 7.80
C ILE A 248 9.51 13.05 6.68
N LEU A 249 9.11 11.79 6.76
CA LEU A 249 9.52 10.78 5.79
C LEU A 249 8.96 11.07 4.39
N GLY A 250 7.70 11.44 4.31
CA GLY A 250 7.07 11.75 3.03
C GLY A 250 7.60 13.03 2.39
N MET A 251 8.07 14.00 3.18
CA MET A 251 8.81 15.15 2.63
C MET A 251 10.11 14.69 1.97
N ALA A 252 10.84 13.75 2.58
CA ALA A 252 12.03 13.17 1.96
C ALA A 252 11.69 12.45 0.64
N VAL A 253 10.62 11.68 0.60
CA VAL A 253 10.13 11.06 -0.65
C VAL A 253 9.85 12.11 -1.71
N ASN A 254 9.10 13.15 -1.37
CA ASN A 254 8.72 14.20 -2.31
C ASN A 254 9.92 14.98 -2.87
N THR A 255 10.97 15.24 -2.07
CA THR A 255 12.19 15.89 -2.56
C THR A 255 12.94 15.03 -3.58
N VAL A 256 12.99 13.71 -3.37
CA VAL A 256 13.61 12.80 -4.35
C VAL A 256 12.72 12.64 -5.59
N TYR A 257 11.41 12.51 -5.41
CA TYR A 257 10.46 12.39 -6.52
C TYR A 257 10.50 13.61 -7.45
N ASN A 258 10.71 14.80 -6.90
CA ASN A 258 10.81 16.05 -7.66
C ASN A 258 12.24 16.37 -8.11
N ASP A 259 13.17 15.42 -8.02
CA ASP A 259 14.56 15.55 -8.46
C ASP A 259 15.33 16.72 -7.77
N THR A 260 14.94 17.07 -6.52
CA THR A 260 15.55 18.16 -5.72
C THR A 260 16.55 17.68 -4.68
N ALA A 261 16.62 16.38 -4.42
CA ALA A 261 17.60 15.77 -3.54
C ALA A 261 17.93 14.35 -3.99
N THR A 262 19.12 13.85 -3.65
CA THR A 262 19.43 12.42 -3.80
C THR A 262 18.71 11.59 -2.73
N PRO A 263 18.46 10.30 -2.95
CA PRO A 263 17.92 9.41 -1.92
C PRO A 263 18.70 9.46 -0.61
N GLN A 264 20.03 9.46 -0.68
CA GLN A 264 20.92 9.54 0.49
C GLN A 264 20.74 10.83 1.28
N ASP A 265 20.72 11.99 0.60
CA ASP A 265 20.60 13.30 1.26
C ASP A 265 19.21 13.46 1.88
N ALA A 266 18.15 13.07 1.18
CA ALA A 266 16.78 13.15 1.66
C ALA A 266 16.56 12.29 2.91
N LEU A 267 17.06 11.04 2.92
CA LEU A 267 16.96 10.13 4.07
C LEU A 267 17.83 10.62 5.24
N THR A 268 19.02 11.17 4.97
CA THR A 268 19.85 11.79 5.99
C THR A 268 19.15 12.98 6.65
N TYR A 269 18.50 13.83 5.86
CA TYR A 269 17.70 14.94 6.37
C TYR A 269 16.51 14.45 7.21
N ALA A 270 15.84 13.36 6.79
CA ALA A 270 14.75 12.76 7.55
C ALA A 270 15.20 12.28 8.93
N ILE A 271 16.36 11.61 9.02
CA ILE A 271 16.98 11.20 10.29
C ILE A 271 17.28 12.42 11.19
N GLN A 272 17.90 13.46 10.64
CA GLN A 272 18.21 14.68 11.38
C GLN A 272 16.95 15.37 11.91
N SER A 273 15.92 15.46 11.07
CA SER A 273 14.63 16.05 11.43
C SER A 273 13.91 15.22 12.51
N TYR A 274 13.92 13.90 12.40
CA TYR A 274 13.41 12.99 13.42
C TYR A 274 14.14 13.21 14.76
N ASN A 275 15.45 13.16 14.76
CA ASN A 275 16.27 13.33 15.97
C ASN A 275 16.04 14.68 16.65
N ARG A 276 15.86 15.75 15.88
CA ARG A 276 15.63 17.11 16.42
C ARG A 276 14.24 17.31 17.00
N THR A 277 13.22 16.63 16.47
CA THR A 277 11.82 16.98 16.73
C THR A 277 11.04 15.90 17.45
N MET A 278 11.52 14.67 17.48
CA MET A 278 10.78 13.50 18.00
C MET A 278 11.59 12.71 19.04
N LYS A 279 12.90 12.86 19.13
CA LYS A 279 13.75 12.37 20.20
C LYS A 279 13.83 13.37 21.33
#